data_8a1479c413786240925d25a53d1b1f1f
#
_entry.id   8a1479c413786240925d25a53d1b1f1f
#
_cell.length_a   1.000
_cell.length_b   1.000
_cell.length_c   1.000
_cell.angle_alpha   90.00
_cell.angle_beta   90.00
_cell.angle_gamma   90.00
#
_symmetry.space_group_name_H-M   'P 1'
#
loop_
_entity.id
_entity.type
_entity.pdbx_description
1 polymer ?
#
loop_
_entity_poly.entity_id
_entity_poly.type
_entity_poly.pdbx_seq_one_letter_code
_entity_poly.pdbx_strand_id
1 'polypeptide(L)'
;MFVAGWLILITGLHAWLNVNWTSIVNDYLPPQKRKFTVAYIPVTCHLACPVTDYISKFSNGGEIFLPKMFQGFPEIKEALISNRVQAGFIVAPLAIALRAQGVPIKVVYLGHRYGSAVVVRKDGPIKTFADMRGRVVAVPSRYSDERLILFRAMKAFGIKPNEIKMVEMAPPDVAGALAANAIDAFSMGEPFPSQAEMGGYGRILFHAQEYWPDYMSCVLVVRQDMIDERPEAVQTLVDGIARSGLWLEKGRLYREDAADFVGRFYYHQNPALLRWALTNPLTRVMYNPLAPRRADFDLVRDLMIETGVLHTKIEFEEYVDLRFADHASIKTAWNYEPGSGNAQ
;
A
#
# COMPACT_ATOMS: atom_id res chain seq x y z
N MET A 1 -8.86 -48.58 0.16
CA MET A 1 -8.75 -47.99 -1.20
C MET A 1 -9.67 -46.76 -1.39
N PHE A 2 -10.95 -46.78 -1.02
CA PHE A 2 -11.87 -45.66 -1.24
C PHE A 2 -11.42 -44.33 -0.58
N VAL A 3 -10.97 -44.34 0.68
CA VAL A 3 -10.52 -43.10 1.41
C VAL A 3 -9.31 -42.44 0.72
N ALA A 4 -8.34 -43.25 0.27
CA ALA A 4 -7.17 -42.69 -0.43
C ALA A 4 -7.54 -42.06 -1.77
N GLY A 5 -8.47 -42.68 -2.54
CA GLY A 5 -9.00 -42.12 -3.78
C GLY A 5 -9.73 -40.79 -3.57
N TRP A 6 -10.53 -40.68 -2.51
CA TRP A 6 -11.20 -39.43 -2.14
C TRP A 6 -10.22 -38.32 -1.72
N LEU A 7 -9.21 -38.66 -0.94
CA LEU A 7 -8.16 -37.69 -0.55
C LEU A 7 -7.40 -37.14 -1.75
N ILE A 8 -7.02 -38.00 -2.68
CA ILE A 8 -6.34 -37.60 -3.92
C ILE A 8 -7.24 -36.71 -4.77
N LEU A 9 -8.53 -37.08 -4.91
CA LEU A 9 -9.50 -36.30 -5.69
C LEU A 9 -9.70 -34.89 -5.06
N ILE A 10 -9.92 -34.81 -3.73
CA ILE A 10 -10.14 -33.54 -3.04
C ILE A 10 -8.87 -32.68 -3.08
N THR A 11 -7.69 -33.27 -2.86
CA THR A 11 -6.42 -32.54 -2.93
C THR A 11 -6.14 -32.05 -4.34
N GLY A 12 -6.39 -32.88 -5.35
CA GLY A 12 -6.26 -32.52 -6.77
C GLY A 12 -7.21 -31.39 -7.16
N LEU A 13 -8.48 -31.49 -6.76
CA LEU A 13 -9.48 -30.47 -7.01
C LEU A 13 -9.14 -29.14 -6.27
N HIS A 14 -8.71 -29.24 -5.02
CA HIS A 14 -8.25 -28.08 -4.25
C HIS A 14 -7.05 -27.41 -4.91
N ALA A 15 -6.04 -28.19 -5.30
CA ALA A 15 -4.87 -27.67 -6.02
C ALA A 15 -5.28 -27.02 -7.35
N TRP A 16 -6.17 -27.64 -8.10
CA TRP A 16 -6.68 -27.08 -9.35
C TRP A 16 -7.40 -25.75 -9.17
N LEU A 17 -8.29 -25.64 -8.17
CA LEU A 17 -9.15 -24.47 -7.96
C LEU A 17 -8.50 -23.34 -7.18
N ASN A 18 -7.57 -23.64 -6.25
CA ASN A 18 -7.06 -22.67 -5.29
C ASN A 18 -5.57 -22.34 -5.46
N VAL A 19 -4.84 -23.08 -6.27
CA VAL A 19 -3.42 -22.79 -6.53
C VAL A 19 -3.28 -21.90 -7.76
N ASN A 20 -2.59 -20.77 -7.59
CA ASN A 20 -2.23 -19.92 -8.72
C ASN A 20 -1.08 -20.55 -9.53
N TRP A 21 -1.42 -21.49 -10.40
CA TRP A 21 -0.46 -22.18 -11.25
C TRP A 21 0.36 -21.25 -12.14
N THR A 22 -0.23 -20.15 -12.61
CA THR A 22 0.48 -19.15 -13.41
C THR A 22 1.64 -18.54 -12.62
N SER A 23 1.43 -18.20 -11.36
CA SER A 23 2.50 -17.69 -10.50
C SER A 23 3.59 -18.72 -10.25
N ILE A 24 3.19 -19.98 -9.95
CA ILE A 24 4.16 -21.06 -9.71
C ILE A 24 5.00 -21.31 -10.97
N VAL A 25 4.35 -21.49 -12.12
CA VAL A 25 5.08 -21.70 -13.39
C VAL A 25 6.02 -20.54 -13.68
N ASN A 26 5.57 -19.30 -13.46
CA ASN A 26 6.40 -18.11 -13.65
C ASN A 26 7.66 -18.12 -12.79
N ASP A 27 7.56 -18.56 -11.54
CA ASP A 27 8.71 -18.61 -10.61
C ASP A 27 9.79 -19.63 -11.07
N TYR A 28 9.39 -20.66 -11.85
CA TYR A 28 10.32 -21.67 -12.40
C TYR A 28 10.82 -21.34 -13.82
N LEU A 29 10.30 -20.31 -14.49
CA LEU A 29 10.81 -19.90 -15.79
C LEU A 29 12.21 -19.25 -15.67
N PRO A 30 13.05 -19.34 -16.71
CA PRO A 30 14.26 -18.54 -16.82
C PRO A 30 13.95 -17.03 -16.65
N PRO A 31 14.80 -16.23 -16.01
CA PRO A 31 14.52 -14.82 -15.73
C PRO A 31 14.02 -14.02 -16.93
N GLN A 32 14.58 -14.29 -18.12
CA GLN A 32 14.22 -13.60 -19.38
C GLN A 32 12.79 -13.91 -19.85
N LYS A 33 12.23 -15.06 -19.44
CA LYS A 33 10.88 -15.50 -19.81
C LYS A 33 9.85 -15.22 -18.71
N ARG A 34 10.30 -14.74 -17.53
CA ARG A 34 9.38 -14.45 -16.43
C ARG A 34 8.52 -13.25 -16.78
N LYS A 35 7.23 -13.38 -16.47
CA LYS A 35 6.33 -12.23 -16.45
C LYS A 35 6.73 -11.30 -15.32
N PHE A 36 6.57 -10.01 -15.54
CA PHE A 36 6.84 -8.96 -14.57
C PHE A 36 5.89 -9.12 -13.37
N THR A 37 6.44 -9.38 -12.19
CA THR A 37 5.62 -9.63 -10.99
C THR A 37 5.67 -8.43 -10.06
N VAL A 38 4.50 -7.95 -9.63
CA VAL A 38 4.33 -6.79 -8.77
C VAL A 38 3.72 -7.21 -7.43
N ALA A 39 4.45 -6.95 -6.35
CA ALA A 39 4.02 -7.26 -5.00
C ALA A 39 3.07 -6.19 -4.45
N TYR A 40 2.02 -6.63 -3.75
CA TYR A 40 1.09 -5.75 -3.02
C TYR A 40 0.60 -6.43 -1.72
N ILE A 41 0.07 -5.63 -0.79
CA ILE A 41 -0.71 -6.10 0.37
C ILE A 41 -2.13 -5.52 0.30
N PRO A 42 -3.11 -6.11 1.03
CA PRO A 42 -4.51 -5.71 0.92
C PRO A 42 -4.84 -4.41 1.69
N VAL A 43 -4.27 -3.30 1.24
CA VAL A 43 -4.46 -1.93 1.76
C VAL A 43 -4.75 -0.95 0.64
N THR A 44 -5.36 0.20 0.96
CA THR A 44 -5.76 1.17 -0.07
C THR A 44 -4.58 1.76 -0.83
N CYS A 45 -3.40 1.89 -0.21
CA CYS A 45 -2.21 2.42 -0.88
C CYS A 45 -1.66 1.50 -1.99
N HIS A 46 -2.11 0.27 -2.07
CA HIS A 46 -1.75 -0.66 -3.12
C HIS A 46 -2.90 -0.90 -4.12
N LEU A 47 -4.06 -0.25 -3.94
CA LEU A 47 -5.29 -0.50 -4.71
C LEU A 47 -5.09 -0.33 -6.22
N ALA A 48 -4.27 0.62 -6.65
CA ALA A 48 -4.02 0.84 -8.07
C ALA A 48 -3.41 -0.39 -8.77
N CYS A 49 -2.68 -1.25 -8.04
CA CYS A 49 -2.11 -2.49 -8.58
C CYS A 49 -3.20 -3.48 -9.04
N PRO A 50 -4.09 -3.99 -8.17
CA PRO A 50 -5.17 -4.87 -8.60
C PRO A 50 -6.16 -4.20 -9.56
N VAL A 51 -6.41 -2.90 -9.43
CA VAL A 51 -7.25 -2.16 -10.39
C VAL A 51 -6.64 -2.18 -11.79
N THR A 52 -5.32 -1.96 -11.91
CA THR A 52 -4.62 -2.04 -13.18
C THR A 52 -4.71 -3.43 -13.79
N ASP A 53 -4.43 -4.47 -13.01
CA ASP A 53 -4.50 -5.86 -13.49
C ASP A 53 -5.91 -6.25 -13.93
N TYR A 54 -6.92 -5.92 -13.13
CA TYR A 54 -8.31 -6.22 -13.47
C TYR A 54 -8.73 -5.51 -14.75
N ILE A 55 -8.63 -4.18 -14.79
CA ILE A 55 -9.15 -3.40 -15.91
C ILE A 55 -8.38 -3.67 -17.21
N SER A 56 -7.05 -3.85 -17.15
CA SER A 56 -6.27 -4.12 -18.36
C SER A 56 -6.68 -5.42 -19.04
N LYS A 57 -7.06 -6.45 -18.30
CA LYS A 57 -7.55 -7.71 -18.84
C LYS A 57 -8.89 -7.57 -19.57
N PHE A 58 -9.77 -6.68 -19.12
CA PHE A 58 -11.09 -6.45 -19.72
C PHE A 58 -11.10 -5.36 -20.82
N SER A 59 -10.09 -4.50 -20.88
CA SER A 59 -10.05 -3.36 -21.82
C SER A 59 -9.14 -3.57 -23.04
N ASN A 60 -8.95 -4.80 -23.52
CA ASN A 60 -8.06 -5.15 -24.63
C ASN A 60 -6.57 -4.78 -24.39
N GLY A 61 -6.19 -4.38 -23.19
CA GLY A 61 -4.81 -4.06 -22.83
C GLY A 61 -3.95 -5.29 -22.55
N GLY A 62 -4.59 -6.44 -22.36
CA GLY A 62 -3.94 -7.69 -22.00
C GLY A 62 -3.36 -7.66 -20.56
N GLU A 63 -2.63 -8.71 -20.22
CA GLU A 63 -1.96 -8.84 -18.93
C GLU A 63 -0.65 -8.03 -18.95
N ILE A 64 -0.60 -6.94 -18.19
CA ILE A 64 0.57 -6.05 -18.10
C ILE A 64 1.64 -6.67 -17.18
N PHE A 65 1.21 -7.26 -16.04
CA PHE A 65 2.07 -7.87 -15.04
C PHE A 65 1.30 -8.94 -14.25
N LEU A 66 1.99 -9.69 -13.40
CA LEU A 66 1.38 -10.61 -12.45
C LEU A 66 1.31 -9.95 -11.07
N PRO A 67 0.12 -9.63 -10.54
CA PRO A 67 -0.02 -9.16 -9.16
C PRO A 67 0.21 -10.34 -8.20
N LYS A 68 1.02 -10.11 -7.15
CA LYS A 68 1.30 -11.10 -6.12
C LYS A 68 1.02 -10.51 -4.74
N MET A 69 0.03 -11.07 -4.06
CA MET A 69 -0.36 -10.62 -2.71
C MET A 69 0.59 -11.16 -1.65
N PHE A 70 0.91 -10.32 -0.67
CA PHE A 70 1.68 -10.62 0.52
C PHE A 70 0.92 -10.17 1.77
N GLN A 71 1.33 -10.65 2.95
CA GLN A 71 0.68 -10.29 4.21
C GLN A 71 1.28 -9.03 4.86
N GLY A 72 2.52 -8.67 4.51
CA GLY A 72 3.17 -7.50 5.09
C GLY A 72 4.40 -7.01 4.34
N PHE A 73 4.86 -5.82 4.71
CA PHE A 73 6.06 -5.20 4.12
C PHE A 73 7.36 -6.01 4.29
N PRO A 74 7.60 -6.73 5.42
CA PRO A 74 8.79 -7.57 5.55
C PRO A 74 8.88 -8.65 4.47
N GLU A 75 7.76 -9.26 4.10
CA GLU A 75 7.72 -10.29 3.05
C GLU A 75 7.98 -9.70 1.66
N ILE A 76 7.42 -8.53 1.35
CA ILE A 76 7.69 -7.81 0.09
C ILE A 76 9.17 -7.43 0.00
N LYS A 77 9.74 -6.92 1.10
CA LYS A 77 11.17 -6.60 1.17
C LYS A 77 12.03 -7.81 0.79
N GLU A 78 11.81 -8.96 1.44
CA GLU A 78 12.56 -10.19 1.15
C GLU A 78 12.33 -10.70 -0.27
N ALA A 79 11.12 -10.54 -0.80
CA ALA A 79 10.80 -10.93 -2.17
C ALA A 79 11.50 -10.03 -3.22
N LEU A 80 11.64 -8.74 -2.96
CA LEU A 80 12.41 -7.80 -3.79
C LEU A 80 13.91 -8.11 -3.75
N ILE A 81 14.47 -8.33 -2.54
CA ILE A 81 15.90 -8.64 -2.36
C ILE A 81 16.26 -9.95 -3.06
N SER A 82 15.43 -10.98 -2.91
CA SER A 82 15.65 -12.32 -3.49
C SER A 82 15.23 -12.45 -4.96
N ASN A 83 14.80 -11.35 -5.61
CA ASN A 83 14.30 -11.34 -6.99
C ASN A 83 13.10 -12.30 -7.25
N ARG A 84 12.31 -12.59 -6.21
CA ARG A 84 11.02 -13.30 -6.38
C ARG A 84 9.93 -12.41 -6.96
N VAL A 85 10.06 -11.10 -6.79
CA VAL A 85 9.25 -10.08 -7.46
C VAL A 85 10.16 -8.99 -8.01
N GLN A 86 9.75 -8.36 -9.11
CA GLN A 86 10.55 -7.35 -9.79
C GLN A 86 10.15 -5.92 -9.40
N ALA A 87 8.92 -5.76 -8.91
CA ALA A 87 8.41 -4.50 -8.39
C ALA A 87 7.49 -4.76 -7.20
N GLY A 88 7.17 -3.72 -6.47
CA GLY A 88 6.21 -3.81 -5.37
C GLY A 88 5.87 -2.45 -4.79
N PHE A 89 4.75 -2.43 -4.08
CA PHE A 89 4.36 -1.25 -3.33
C PHE A 89 4.85 -1.39 -1.90
N ILE A 90 5.59 -0.39 -1.41
CA ILE A 90 6.08 -0.29 -0.04
C ILE A 90 5.95 1.14 0.47
N VAL A 91 6.05 1.33 1.78
CA VAL A 91 6.05 2.68 2.37
C VAL A 91 7.34 3.43 2.01
N ALA A 92 7.25 4.74 1.79
CA ALA A 92 8.36 5.56 1.33
C ALA A 92 9.59 5.51 2.25
N PRO A 93 9.48 5.55 3.59
CA PRO A 93 10.64 5.42 4.47
C PRO A 93 11.36 4.08 4.34
N LEU A 94 10.62 2.99 4.08
CA LEU A 94 11.24 1.68 3.86
C LEU A 94 12.02 1.66 2.54
N ALA A 95 11.50 2.27 1.47
CA ALA A 95 12.19 2.36 0.19
C ALA A 95 13.53 3.11 0.33
N ILE A 96 13.52 4.25 1.03
CA ILE A 96 14.71 5.05 1.32
C ILE A 96 15.72 4.24 2.15
N ALA A 97 15.25 3.58 3.23
CA ALA A 97 16.11 2.78 4.10
C ALA A 97 16.76 1.58 3.36
N LEU A 98 15.99 0.89 2.52
CA LEU A 98 16.50 -0.22 1.72
C LEU A 98 17.57 0.25 0.73
N ARG A 99 17.34 1.37 0.07
CA ARG A 99 18.33 1.93 -0.86
C ARG A 99 19.59 2.39 -0.13
N ALA A 100 19.46 3.02 1.04
CA ALA A 100 20.60 3.39 1.89
C ALA A 100 21.41 2.18 2.37
N GLN A 101 20.79 0.99 2.47
CA GLN A 101 21.45 -0.28 2.76
C GLN A 101 22.01 -0.97 1.51
N GLY A 102 21.98 -0.33 0.34
CA GLY A 102 22.53 -0.85 -0.90
C GLY A 102 21.59 -1.78 -1.69
N VAL A 103 20.34 -1.96 -1.27
CA VAL A 103 19.38 -2.76 -2.03
C VAL A 103 19.11 -2.08 -3.38
N PRO A 104 19.29 -2.78 -4.53
CA PRO A 104 19.20 -2.17 -5.84
C PRO A 104 17.75 -2.00 -6.31
N ILE A 105 17.03 -1.06 -5.70
CA ILE A 105 15.66 -0.67 -6.05
C ILE A 105 15.57 0.83 -6.26
N LYS A 106 14.60 1.28 -7.06
CA LYS A 106 14.23 2.69 -7.19
C LYS A 106 12.73 2.89 -7.14
N VAL A 107 12.32 4.00 -6.57
CA VAL A 107 10.94 4.50 -6.66
C VAL A 107 10.73 5.04 -8.06
N VAL A 108 9.66 4.62 -8.72
CA VAL A 108 9.29 5.06 -10.08
C VAL A 108 7.95 5.78 -10.12
N TYR A 109 7.08 5.55 -9.11
CA TYR A 109 5.76 6.18 -9.01
C TYR A 109 5.25 6.15 -7.57
N LEU A 110 4.09 6.78 -7.28
CA LEU A 110 3.41 6.66 -5.98
C LEU A 110 2.26 5.65 -6.04
N GLY A 111 1.88 5.10 -4.89
CA GLY A 111 0.68 4.27 -4.74
C GLY A 111 -0.58 5.11 -4.56
N HIS A 112 -0.55 6.02 -3.58
CA HIS A 112 -1.59 7.04 -3.37
C HIS A 112 -1.08 8.14 -2.43
N ARG A 113 -1.89 9.19 -2.27
CA ARG A 113 -1.72 10.23 -1.26
C ARG A 113 -2.79 10.10 -0.19
N TYR A 114 -2.48 10.53 1.04
CA TYR A 114 -3.35 10.48 2.22
C TYR A 114 -3.64 9.04 2.69
N GLY A 115 -4.81 8.79 3.27
CA GLY A 115 -5.27 7.45 3.62
C GLY A 115 -4.72 6.89 4.93
N SER A 116 -3.98 7.66 5.73
CA SER A 116 -3.57 7.26 7.08
C SER A 116 -4.25 8.15 8.12
N ALA A 117 -4.55 7.57 9.28
CA ALA A 117 -5.19 8.28 10.38
C ALA A 117 -4.72 7.75 11.74
N VAL A 118 -4.80 8.61 12.74
CA VAL A 118 -4.68 8.22 14.15
C VAL A 118 -6.05 7.94 14.71
N VAL A 119 -6.21 6.73 15.25
CA VAL A 119 -7.46 6.23 15.83
C VAL A 119 -7.28 6.00 17.32
N VAL A 120 -8.28 6.41 18.10
CA VAL A 120 -8.38 6.19 19.54
C VAL A 120 -9.66 5.43 19.87
N ARG A 121 -9.77 4.85 21.06
CA ARG A 121 -11.04 4.23 21.51
C ARG A 121 -12.17 5.23 21.46
N LYS A 122 -13.35 4.81 20.99
CA LYS A 122 -14.52 5.66 20.83
C LYS A 122 -14.91 6.33 22.16
N ASP A 123 -15.02 5.56 23.22
CA ASP A 123 -15.42 6.02 24.55
C ASP A 123 -14.23 6.23 25.49
N GLY A 124 -13.01 6.32 24.92
CA GLY A 124 -11.77 6.50 25.67
C GLY A 124 -11.54 7.94 26.15
N PRO A 125 -10.56 8.13 27.05
CA PRO A 125 -10.25 9.44 27.64
C PRO A 125 -9.54 10.41 26.70
N ILE A 126 -8.91 9.92 25.62
CA ILE A 126 -8.15 10.73 24.68
C ILE A 126 -9.14 11.55 23.83
N LYS A 127 -9.13 12.86 23.92
CA LYS A 127 -10.01 13.78 23.16
C LYS A 127 -9.20 14.63 22.17
N THR A 128 -7.97 14.94 22.51
CA THR A 128 -7.03 15.75 21.71
C THR A 128 -5.70 15.00 21.59
N PHE A 129 -4.81 15.45 20.71
CA PHE A 129 -3.48 14.84 20.61
C PHE A 129 -2.64 15.07 21.87
N ALA A 130 -2.89 16.15 22.64
CA ALA A 130 -2.21 16.40 23.90
C ALA A 130 -2.45 15.29 24.95
N ASP A 131 -3.60 14.61 24.90
CA ASP A 131 -3.96 13.51 25.80
C ASP A 131 -3.20 12.20 25.48
N MET A 132 -2.40 12.20 24.41
CA MET A 132 -1.56 11.07 24.02
C MET A 132 -0.30 10.90 24.90
N ARG A 133 0.03 11.90 25.76
CA ARG A 133 1.16 11.77 26.69
C ARG A 133 1.00 10.56 27.61
N GLY A 134 2.06 9.77 27.72
CA GLY A 134 2.07 8.54 28.51
C GLY A 134 1.29 7.36 27.91
N ARG A 135 0.75 7.51 26.70
CA ARG A 135 -0.09 6.49 26.05
C ARG A 135 0.72 5.53 25.18
N VAL A 136 0.14 4.34 24.98
CA VAL A 136 0.69 3.31 24.09
C VAL A 136 0.01 3.42 22.73
N VAL A 137 0.81 3.67 21.69
CA VAL A 137 0.34 3.88 20.30
C VAL A 137 0.96 2.86 19.39
N ALA A 138 0.14 2.07 18.69
CA ALA A 138 0.62 1.13 17.69
C ALA A 138 0.90 1.82 16.36
N VAL A 139 1.98 1.42 15.71
CA VAL A 139 2.38 1.80 14.35
C VAL A 139 2.76 0.54 13.56
N PRO A 140 2.66 0.53 12.20
CA PRO A 140 2.97 -0.67 11.41
C PRO A 140 4.42 -1.14 11.56
N SER A 141 5.36 -0.22 11.60
CA SER A 141 6.78 -0.47 11.80
C SER A 141 7.55 0.81 12.12
N ARG A 142 8.81 0.67 12.53
CA ARG A 142 9.72 1.81 12.70
C ARG A 142 10.04 2.55 11.39
N TYR A 143 9.86 1.90 10.25
CA TYR A 143 10.04 2.47 8.91
C TYR A 143 8.71 2.88 8.25
N SER A 144 7.66 3.12 9.03
CA SER A 144 6.37 3.52 8.46
C SER A 144 6.17 5.03 8.47
N ASP A 145 5.43 5.51 7.48
CA ASP A 145 5.01 6.90 7.38
C ASP A 145 4.13 7.28 8.59
N GLU A 146 3.32 6.35 9.09
CA GLU A 146 2.43 6.54 10.24
C GLU A 146 3.22 6.91 11.52
N ARG A 147 4.42 6.38 11.67
CA ARG A 147 5.33 6.80 12.75
C ARG A 147 5.78 8.25 12.56
N LEU A 148 6.13 8.64 11.33
CA LEU A 148 6.56 10.01 11.02
C LEU A 148 5.41 11.01 11.17
N ILE A 149 4.16 10.62 10.86
CA ILE A 149 2.95 11.42 11.13
C ILE A 149 2.84 11.73 12.62
N LEU A 150 3.02 10.72 13.48
CA LEU A 150 3.01 10.93 14.94
C LEU A 150 4.09 11.89 15.37
N PHE A 151 5.32 11.78 14.86
CA PHE A 151 6.41 12.74 15.18
C PHE A 151 6.07 14.16 14.77
N ARG A 152 5.47 14.37 13.62
CA ARG A 152 5.02 15.70 13.17
C ARG A 152 3.93 16.25 14.09
N ALA A 153 2.94 15.44 14.45
CA ALA A 153 1.91 15.85 15.41
C ALA A 153 2.50 16.14 16.77
N MET A 154 3.43 15.32 17.29
CA MET A 154 4.12 15.55 18.55
C MET A 154 4.84 16.91 18.55
N LYS A 155 5.53 17.22 17.45
CA LYS A 155 6.23 18.51 17.29
C LYS A 155 5.25 19.69 17.33
N ALA A 156 4.10 19.57 16.68
CA ALA A 156 3.05 20.60 16.68
C ALA A 156 2.45 20.85 18.07
N PHE A 157 2.38 19.80 18.92
CA PHE A 157 1.85 19.89 20.29
C PHE A 157 2.92 20.03 21.38
N GLY A 158 4.19 20.18 21.02
CA GLY A 158 5.29 20.27 21.99
C GLY A 158 5.44 19.02 22.88
N ILE A 159 5.15 17.84 22.31
CA ILE A 159 5.31 16.54 22.98
C ILE A 159 6.67 15.95 22.58
N LYS A 160 7.45 15.52 23.58
CA LYS A 160 8.76 14.91 23.33
C LYS A 160 8.60 13.46 22.86
N PRO A 161 9.54 12.92 22.04
CA PRO A 161 9.47 11.54 21.53
C PRO A 161 9.32 10.45 22.59
N ASN A 162 9.85 10.65 23.78
CA ASN A 162 9.78 9.70 24.90
C ASN A 162 8.47 9.82 25.73
N GLU A 163 7.63 10.78 25.43
CA GLU A 163 6.35 10.96 26.14
C GLU A 163 5.20 10.12 25.53
N ILE A 164 5.40 9.49 24.38
CA ILE A 164 4.46 8.54 23.77
C ILE A 164 5.19 7.21 23.57
N LYS A 165 4.63 6.12 24.07
CA LYS A 165 5.19 4.79 23.87
C LYS A 165 4.70 4.21 22.52
N MET A 166 5.52 4.30 21.49
CA MET A 166 5.21 3.66 20.21
C MET A 166 5.57 2.17 20.25
N VAL A 167 4.68 1.32 19.76
CA VAL A 167 4.87 -0.14 19.62
C VAL A 167 4.60 -0.55 18.19
N GLU A 168 5.44 -1.46 17.67
CA GLU A 168 5.22 -2.02 16.33
C GLU A 168 4.16 -3.12 16.40
N MET A 169 3.19 -3.07 15.49
CA MET A 169 2.08 -4.04 15.45
C MET A 169 1.62 -4.23 14.01
N ALA A 170 1.35 -5.48 13.64
CA ALA A 170 0.79 -5.79 12.33
C ALA A 170 -0.59 -5.13 12.18
N PRO A 171 -0.90 -4.50 11.04
CA PRO A 171 -2.16 -3.79 10.86
C PRO A 171 -3.44 -4.60 11.15
N PRO A 172 -3.54 -5.90 10.84
CA PRO A 172 -4.73 -6.70 11.19
C PRO A 172 -4.97 -6.84 12.71
N ASP A 173 -3.93 -6.71 13.54
CA ASP A 173 -4.01 -6.96 14.98
C ASP A 173 -4.47 -5.72 15.77
N VAL A 174 -4.37 -4.52 15.19
CA VAL A 174 -4.64 -3.27 15.92
C VAL A 174 -6.08 -3.13 16.41
N ALA A 175 -7.03 -3.66 15.64
CA ALA A 175 -8.44 -3.63 16.00
C ALA A 175 -8.70 -4.38 17.32
N GLY A 176 -8.20 -5.61 17.38
CA GLY A 176 -8.30 -6.44 18.58
C GLY A 176 -7.56 -5.85 19.78
N ALA A 177 -6.35 -5.33 19.56
CA ALA A 177 -5.53 -4.70 20.59
C ALA A 177 -6.19 -3.45 21.18
N LEU A 178 -6.80 -2.60 20.32
CA LEU A 178 -7.53 -1.42 20.76
C LEU A 178 -8.79 -1.80 21.57
N ALA A 179 -9.56 -2.77 21.10
CA ALA A 179 -10.75 -3.26 21.77
C ALA A 179 -10.44 -3.90 23.14
N ALA A 180 -9.31 -4.65 23.23
CA ALA A 180 -8.83 -5.28 24.46
C ALA A 180 -8.13 -4.32 25.43
N ASN A 181 -8.01 -3.03 25.11
CA ASN A 181 -7.25 -2.03 25.88
C ASN A 181 -5.75 -2.35 26.01
N ALA A 182 -5.18 -3.16 25.11
CA ALA A 182 -3.74 -3.42 25.07
C ALA A 182 -2.95 -2.24 24.50
N ILE A 183 -3.62 -1.39 23.70
CA ILE A 183 -3.11 -0.10 23.20
C ILE A 183 -4.16 0.99 23.44
N ASP A 184 -3.72 2.23 23.55
CA ASP A 184 -4.60 3.40 23.72
C ASP A 184 -5.05 3.99 22.38
N ALA A 185 -4.18 3.87 21.36
CA ALA A 185 -4.39 4.39 20.01
C ALA A 185 -3.57 3.59 18.99
N PHE A 186 -3.85 3.82 17.72
CA PHE A 186 -3.00 3.38 16.62
C PHE A 186 -2.93 4.43 15.51
N SER A 187 -1.81 4.45 14.78
CA SER A 187 -1.63 5.21 13.55
C SER A 187 -1.44 4.21 12.41
N MET A 188 -2.40 4.13 11.50
CA MET A 188 -2.43 3.13 10.43
C MET A 188 -3.01 3.71 9.13
N GLY A 189 -2.65 3.08 8.01
CA GLY A 189 -3.28 3.32 6.72
C GLY A 189 -4.65 2.64 6.60
N GLU A 190 -5.46 3.12 5.66
CA GLU A 190 -6.74 2.50 5.32
C GLU A 190 -6.55 1.07 4.74
N PRO A 191 -7.45 0.13 5.05
CA PRO A 191 -8.81 0.32 5.60
C PRO A 191 -8.94 0.20 7.14
N PHE A 192 -7.87 0.13 7.91
CA PHE A 192 -7.93 -0.14 9.36
C PHE A 192 -8.58 0.98 10.18
N PRO A 193 -8.35 2.29 9.90
CA PRO A 193 -9.13 3.36 10.50
C PRO A 193 -10.63 3.24 10.24
N SER A 194 -11.01 2.98 8.99
CA SER A 194 -12.41 2.75 8.59
C SER A 194 -13.02 1.54 9.29
N GLN A 195 -12.26 0.47 9.47
CA GLN A 195 -12.70 -0.72 10.20
C GLN A 195 -13.04 -0.39 11.65
N ALA A 196 -12.23 0.44 12.31
CA ALA A 196 -12.48 0.86 13.68
C ALA A 196 -13.74 1.75 13.81
N GLU A 197 -13.94 2.67 12.85
CA GLU A 197 -15.13 3.51 12.80
C GLU A 197 -16.40 2.68 12.57
N MET A 198 -16.42 1.84 11.54
CA MET A 198 -17.56 0.99 11.19
C MET A 198 -17.87 -0.04 12.29
N GLY A 199 -16.84 -0.57 12.93
CA GLY A 199 -16.96 -1.49 14.07
C GLY A 199 -17.44 -0.82 15.36
N GLY A 200 -17.45 0.51 15.40
CA GLY A 200 -17.96 1.29 16.54
C GLY A 200 -17.09 1.25 17.80
N TYR A 201 -15.88 0.67 17.74
CA TYR A 201 -14.93 0.60 18.87
C TYR A 201 -13.86 1.68 18.83
N GLY A 202 -13.62 2.29 17.66
CA GLY A 202 -12.67 3.38 17.48
C GLY A 202 -13.32 4.64 16.89
N ARG A 203 -12.64 5.74 17.03
CA ARG A 203 -12.90 6.99 16.31
C ARG A 203 -11.59 7.60 15.83
N ILE A 204 -11.64 8.25 14.68
CA ILE A 204 -10.50 8.99 14.17
C ILE A 204 -10.25 10.20 15.08
N LEU A 205 -9.02 10.36 15.56
CA LEU A 205 -8.57 11.52 16.27
C LEU A 205 -8.17 12.62 15.28
N PHE A 206 -7.43 12.26 14.23
CA PHE A 206 -7.11 13.11 13.08
C PHE A 206 -6.67 12.27 11.87
N HIS A 207 -6.80 12.84 10.68
CA HIS A 207 -6.22 12.30 9.45
C HIS A 207 -4.81 12.86 9.23
N ALA A 208 -3.94 12.07 8.58
CA ALA A 208 -2.55 12.43 8.33
C ALA A 208 -2.38 13.80 7.68
N GLN A 209 -3.24 14.16 6.72
CA GLN A 209 -3.20 15.43 5.99
C GLN A 209 -3.40 16.67 6.86
N GLU A 210 -3.96 16.54 8.06
CA GLU A 210 -4.12 17.67 9.00
C GLU A 210 -2.79 18.15 9.55
N TYR A 211 -1.82 17.25 9.73
CA TYR A 211 -0.47 17.57 10.20
C TYR A 211 0.61 17.40 9.12
N TRP A 212 0.24 16.81 8.00
CA TRP A 212 1.13 16.62 6.85
C TRP A 212 0.37 16.88 5.55
N PRO A 213 0.21 18.16 5.16
CA PRO A 213 -0.33 18.49 3.83
C PRO A 213 0.46 17.80 2.73
N ASP A 214 -0.22 17.36 1.68
CA ASP A 214 0.37 16.61 0.56
C ASP A 214 1.03 15.27 0.95
N TYR A 215 0.70 14.74 2.13
CA TYR A 215 1.20 13.45 2.60
C TYR A 215 1.14 12.39 1.49
N MET A 216 2.29 11.80 1.19
CA MET A 216 2.39 10.62 0.35
C MET A 216 2.48 9.38 1.24
N SER A 217 1.78 8.31 0.85
CA SER A 217 1.83 7.04 1.56
C SER A 217 2.81 6.08 0.87
N CYS A 218 2.32 5.00 0.26
CA CYS A 218 3.18 4.01 -0.38
C CYS A 218 3.71 4.49 -1.74
N VAL A 219 4.84 3.90 -2.12
CA VAL A 219 5.53 4.13 -3.39
C VAL A 219 5.65 2.82 -4.16
N LEU A 220 5.61 2.90 -5.48
CA LEU A 220 5.96 1.81 -6.37
C LEU A 220 7.48 1.78 -6.53
N VAL A 221 8.10 0.72 -6.07
CA VAL A 221 9.52 0.46 -6.28
C VAL A 221 9.72 -0.61 -7.34
N VAL A 222 10.79 -0.46 -8.11
CA VAL A 222 11.23 -1.43 -9.13
C VAL A 222 12.69 -1.74 -8.89
N ARG A 223 13.08 -2.98 -9.12
CA ARG A 223 14.48 -3.41 -9.06
C ARG A 223 15.31 -2.73 -10.16
N GLN A 224 16.55 -2.39 -9.85
CA GLN A 224 17.44 -1.70 -10.78
C GLN A 224 17.70 -2.52 -12.04
N ASP A 225 17.90 -3.85 -11.92
CA ASP A 225 18.09 -4.73 -13.08
C ASP A 225 16.91 -4.68 -14.08
N MET A 226 15.66 -4.55 -13.58
CA MET A 226 14.49 -4.41 -14.44
C MET A 226 14.43 -3.04 -15.12
N ILE A 227 14.87 -1.99 -14.43
CA ILE A 227 14.97 -0.64 -15.01
C ILE A 227 15.99 -0.61 -16.16
N ASP A 228 17.09 -1.33 -16.00
CA ASP A 228 18.19 -1.37 -16.96
C ASP A 228 17.91 -2.31 -18.15
N GLU A 229 17.33 -3.49 -17.88
CA GLU A 229 17.13 -4.55 -18.89
C GLU A 229 15.77 -4.46 -19.60
N ARG A 230 14.73 -3.96 -18.90
CA ARG A 230 13.34 -3.94 -19.39
C ARG A 230 12.61 -2.62 -19.11
N PRO A 231 13.19 -1.46 -19.50
CA PRO A 231 12.60 -0.15 -19.19
C PRO A 231 11.20 0.03 -19.79
N GLU A 232 10.90 -0.57 -20.93
CA GLU A 232 9.57 -0.51 -21.55
C GLU A 232 8.51 -1.24 -20.73
N ALA A 233 8.86 -2.36 -20.08
CA ALA A 233 7.95 -3.06 -19.18
C ALA A 233 7.68 -2.24 -17.91
N VAL A 234 8.70 -1.54 -17.40
CA VAL A 234 8.54 -0.61 -16.27
C VAL A 234 7.65 0.56 -16.66
N GLN A 235 7.86 1.15 -17.87
CA GLN A 235 6.99 2.22 -18.35
C GLN A 235 5.54 1.76 -18.50
N THR A 236 5.32 0.59 -19.09
CA THR A 236 3.97 0.00 -19.22
C THR A 236 3.29 -0.19 -17.86
N LEU A 237 4.03 -0.64 -16.84
CA LEU A 237 3.52 -0.74 -15.47
C LEU A 237 3.13 0.64 -14.92
N VAL A 238 4.02 1.63 -15.01
CA VAL A 238 3.75 2.99 -14.50
C VAL A 238 2.56 3.62 -15.21
N ASP A 239 2.48 3.48 -16.53
CA ASP A 239 1.33 3.97 -17.33
C ASP A 239 0.02 3.31 -16.88
N GLY A 240 0.04 2.00 -16.63
CA GLY A 240 -1.12 1.27 -16.12
C GLY A 240 -1.59 1.81 -14.76
N ILE A 241 -0.66 2.00 -13.83
CA ILE A 241 -0.95 2.55 -12.50
C ILE A 241 -1.49 3.99 -12.61
N ALA A 242 -0.88 4.83 -13.44
CA ALA A 242 -1.33 6.20 -13.67
C ALA A 242 -2.76 6.26 -14.23
N ARG A 243 -3.08 5.42 -15.23
CA ARG A 243 -4.42 5.31 -15.81
C ARG A 243 -5.45 4.82 -14.79
N SER A 244 -5.05 3.90 -13.91
CA SER A 244 -5.91 3.41 -12.82
C SER A 244 -6.18 4.51 -11.79
N GLY A 245 -5.17 5.33 -11.46
CA GLY A 245 -5.34 6.49 -10.61
C GLY A 245 -6.36 7.47 -11.17
N LEU A 246 -6.21 7.85 -12.45
CA LEU A 246 -7.17 8.71 -13.15
C LEU A 246 -8.58 8.11 -13.21
N TRP A 247 -8.69 6.80 -13.39
CA TRP A 247 -9.97 6.11 -13.42
C TRP A 247 -10.66 6.14 -12.05
N LEU A 248 -9.92 5.89 -10.97
CA LEU A 248 -10.44 5.98 -9.59
C LEU A 248 -10.89 7.40 -9.21
N GLU A 249 -10.26 8.44 -9.78
CA GLU A 249 -10.61 9.84 -9.54
C GLU A 249 -11.79 10.35 -10.37
N LYS A 250 -12.35 9.55 -11.28
CA LYS A 250 -13.59 9.91 -12.00
C LYS A 250 -14.79 10.08 -11.06
N GLY A 251 -14.77 9.48 -9.86
CA GLY A 251 -15.78 9.71 -8.84
C GLY A 251 -16.21 8.48 -8.05
N ARG A 252 -17.26 8.66 -7.26
CA ARG A 252 -17.75 7.66 -6.29
C ARG A 252 -18.03 6.30 -6.92
N LEU A 253 -18.74 6.25 -8.04
CA LEU A 253 -19.12 4.99 -8.69
C LEU A 253 -17.91 4.16 -9.10
N TYR A 254 -16.84 4.78 -9.56
CA TYR A 254 -15.60 4.13 -9.97
C TYR A 254 -14.85 3.51 -8.77
N ARG A 255 -14.85 4.22 -7.63
CA ARG A 255 -14.26 3.73 -6.38
C ARG A 255 -15.08 2.61 -5.75
N GLU A 256 -16.40 2.68 -5.84
CA GLU A 256 -17.31 1.63 -5.36
C GLU A 256 -17.16 0.35 -6.18
N ASP A 257 -17.07 0.45 -7.51
CA ASP A 257 -16.80 -0.69 -8.39
C ASP A 257 -15.42 -1.30 -8.11
N ALA A 258 -14.38 -0.44 -7.96
CA ALA A 258 -13.05 -0.92 -7.54
C ALA A 258 -13.11 -1.67 -6.20
N ALA A 259 -13.83 -1.15 -5.22
CA ALA A 259 -13.97 -1.82 -3.92
C ALA A 259 -14.62 -3.21 -4.06
N ASP A 260 -15.57 -3.35 -4.98
CA ASP A 260 -16.27 -4.60 -5.20
C ASP A 260 -15.38 -5.67 -5.82
N PHE A 261 -14.75 -5.40 -6.96
CA PHE A 261 -13.92 -6.41 -7.62
C PHE A 261 -12.58 -6.62 -6.88
N VAL A 262 -11.96 -5.58 -6.33
CA VAL A 262 -10.72 -5.74 -5.55
C VAL A 262 -10.99 -6.49 -4.26
N GLY A 263 -12.05 -6.13 -3.54
CA GLY A 263 -12.42 -6.82 -2.30
C GLY A 263 -12.65 -8.31 -2.50
N ARG A 264 -13.34 -8.67 -3.59
CA ARG A 264 -13.69 -10.07 -3.89
C ARG A 264 -12.52 -10.89 -4.45
N PHE A 265 -11.84 -10.37 -5.44
CA PHE A 265 -10.91 -11.17 -6.26
C PHE A 265 -9.45 -11.03 -5.86
N TYR A 266 -9.08 -9.95 -5.15
CA TYR A 266 -7.68 -9.67 -4.82
C TYR A 266 -7.41 -9.59 -3.32
N TYR A 267 -8.24 -8.88 -2.55
CA TYR A 267 -7.98 -8.66 -1.13
C TYR A 267 -8.65 -9.68 -0.23
N HIS A 268 -9.67 -10.36 -0.72
CA HIS A 268 -10.54 -11.25 0.07
C HIS A 268 -11.07 -10.55 1.32
N GLN A 269 -11.42 -9.28 1.17
CA GLN A 269 -11.95 -8.41 2.23
C GLN A 269 -13.41 -8.04 1.92
N ASN A 270 -14.14 -7.63 2.97
CA ASN A 270 -15.50 -7.15 2.80
C ASN A 270 -15.54 -5.90 1.89
N PRO A 271 -16.19 -5.95 0.72
CA PRO A 271 -16.27 -4.78 -0.17
C PRO A 271 -16.90 -3.54 0.49
N ALA A 272 -17.81 -3.70 1.48
CA ALA A 272 -18.39 -2.57 2.19
C ALA A 272 -17.36 -1.76 2.98
N LEU A 273 -16.36 -2.44 3.57
CA LEU A 273 -15.24 -1.78 4.25
C LEU A 273 -14.40 -0.95 3.26
N LEU A 274 -14.05 -1.54 2.11
CA LEU A 274 -13.29 -0.83 1.08
C LEU A 274 -14.08 0.34 0.49
N ARG A 275 -15.37 0.16 0.23
CA ARG A 275 -16.25 1.28 -0.22
C ARG A 275 -16.22 2.42 0.79
N TRP A 276 -16.38 2.12 2.09
CA TRP A 276 -16.30 3.14 3.13
C TRP A 276 -14.96 3.87 3.11
N ALA A 277 -13.85 3.15 3.12
CA ALA A 277 -12.50 3.71 3.12
C ALA A 277 -12.22 4.59 1.87
N LEU A 278 -12.80 4.24 0.73
CA LEU A 278 -12.56 4.94 -0.54
C LEU A 278 -13.52 6.12 -0.79
N THR A 279 -14.65 6.20 -0.08
CA THR A 279 -15.72 7.15 -0.40
C THR A 279 -16.23 8.00 0.76
N ASN A 280 -15.76 7.79 1.99
CA ASN A 280 -16.25 8.51 3.17
C ASN A 280 -15.12 9.20 3.98
N PRO A 281 -14.73 10.43 3.60
CA PRO A 281 -15.08 11.16 2.37
C PRO A 281 -14.24 10.69 1.16
N LEU A 282 -14.59 11.13 -0.04
CA LEU A 282 -13.79 10.88 -1.26
C LEU A 282 -12.36 11.40 -1.16
N THR A 283 -12.13 12.44 -0.38
CA THR A 283 -10.81 13.05 -0.15
C THR A 283 -9.96 12.28 0.88
N ARG A 284 -10.48 11.19 1.46
CA ARG A 284 -9.74 10.36 2.42
C ARG A 284 -8.49 9.74 1.80
N VAL A 285 -8.60 9.31 0.54
CA VAL A 285 -7.50 8.73 -0.26
C VAL A 285 -7.51 9.40 -1.64
N MET A 286 -6.34 9.70 -2.19
CA MET A 286 -6.22 10.31 -3.52
C MET A 286 -5.26 9.53 -4.41
N TYR A 287 -5.68 9.25 -5.64
CA TYR A 287 -4.95 8.46 -6.62
C TYR A 287 -4.40 9.29 -7.78
N ASN A 288 -4.51 10.62 -7.72
CA ASN A 288 -3.94 11.56 -8.68
C ASN A 288 -3.77 12.95 -8.03
N PRO A 289 -2.62 13.65 -8.19
CA PRO A 289 -1.42 13.24 -8.94
C PRO A 289 -0.51 12.29 -8.14
N LEU A 290 0.10 11.32 -8.82
CA LEU A 290 0.98 10.30 -8.22
C LEU A 290 2.43 10.36 -8.73
N ALA A 291 2.82 11.37 -9.49
CA ALA A 291 4.22 11.59 -9.83
C ALA A 291 5.03 11.92 -8.56
N PRO A 292 6.20 11.29 -8.36
CA PRO A 292 7.09 11.60 -7.24
C PRO A 292 7.57 13.04 -7.30
N ARG A 293 7.56 13.76 -6.18
CA ARG A 293 8.09 15.12 -6.08
C ARG A 293 9.26 15.13 -5.10
N ARG A 294 10.39 15.72 -5.50
CA ARG A 294 11.60 15.83 -4.65
C ARG A 294 11.27 16.33 -3.24
N ALA A 295 10.49 17.39 -3.13
CA ALA A 295 10.16 18.00 -1.83
C ALA A 295 9.47 17.03 -0.86
N ASP A 296 8.62 16.11 -1.36
CA ASP A 296 7.95 15.12 -0.54
C ASP A 296 8.96 14.12 0.04
N PHE A 297 9.90 13.66 -0.79
CA PHE A 297 10.92 12.68 -0.39
C PHE A 297 12.02 13.29 0.49
N ASP A 298 12.44 14.52 0.21
CA ASP A 298 13.38 15.23 1.07
C ASP A 298 12.82 15.41 2.48
N LEU A 299 11.53 15.74 2.60
CA LEU A 299 10.86 15.84 3.89
C LEU A 299 10.82 14.50 4.63
N VAL A 300 10.48 13.39 3.94
CA VAL A 300 10.50 12.04 4.53
C VAL A 300 11.90 11.69 5.00
N ARG A 301 12.91 11.85 4.14
CA ARG A 301 14.31 11.57 4.46
C ARG A 301 14.78 12.36 5.68
N ASP A 302 14.50 13.66 5.71
CA ASP A 302 14.94 14.55 6.79
C ASP A 302 14.26 14.18 8.11
N LEU A 303 12.96 13.82 8.09
CA LEU A 303 12.26 13.28 9.27
C LEU A 303 12.84 11.93 9.72
N MET A 304 13.23 11.05 8.80
CA MET A 304 13.89 9.79 9.16
C MET A 304 15.24 10.03 9.85
N ILE A 305 16.01 11.03 9.40
CA ILE A 305 17.27 11.44 10.04
C ILE A 305 16.99 12.04 11.43
N GLU A 306 16.06 13.00 11.53
CA GLU A 306 15.67 13.66 12.78
C GLU A 306 15.20 12.62 13.84
N THR A 307 14.52 11.57 13.41
CA THR A 307 13.98 10.52 14.30
C THR A 307 14.93 9.33 14.52
N GLY A 308 16.15 9.38 13.98
CA GLY A 308 17.16 8.35 14.14
C GLY A 308 16.83 7.03 13.42
N VAL A 309 15.92 7.05 12.43
CA VAL A 309 15.57 5.89 11.61
C VAL A 309 16.56 5.72 10.45
N LEU A 310 17.08 6.83 9.93
CA LEU A 310 18.11 6.87 8.91
C LEU A 310 19.36 7.55 9.47
N HIS A 311 20.53 6.91 9.32
CA HIS A 311 21.80 7.43 9.87
C HIS A 311 22.69 8.07 8.81
N THR A 312 22.41 7.84 7.54
CA THR A 312 23.22 8.35 6.43
C THR A 312 22.29 9.09 5.46
N LYS A 313 22.68 10.32 5.10
CA LYS A 313 21.97 11.06 4.06
C LYS A 313 22.15 10.33 2.72
N ILE A 314 21.05 10.18 2.00
CA ILE A 314 21.01 9.62 0.64
C ILE A 314 20.34 10.65 -0.28
N GLU A 315 20.91 10.88 -1.45
CA GLU A 315 20.38 11.86 -2.37
C GLU A 315 19.17 11.31 -3.15
N PHE A 316 18.25 12.20 -3.53
CA PHE A 316 16.98 11.84 -4.15
C PHE A 316 17.16 10.96 -5.39
N GLU A 317 18.11 11.27 -6.26
CA GLU A 317 18.41 10.53 -7.49
C GLU A 317 18.93 9.11 -7.24
N GLU A 318 19.43 8.84 -6.04
CA GLU A 318 19.91 7.50 -5.70
C GLU A 318 18.77 6.52 -5.53
N TYR A 319 17.58 6.99 -5.09
CA TYR A 319 16.43 6.13 -4.78
C TYR A 319 15.15 6.45 -5.56
N VAL A 320 15.11 7.52 -6.36
CA VAL A 320 13.99 7.86 -7.25
C VAL A 320 14.46 7.93 -8.70
N ASP A 321 13.64 7.44 -9.62
CA ASP A 321 13.81 7.56 -11.06
C ASP A 321 12.56 8.21 -11.66
N LEU A 322 12.64 9.51 -11.96
CA LEU A 322 11.53 10.29 -12.49
C LEU A 322 11.19 10.00 -13.95
N ARG A 323 12.11 9.40 -14.72
CA ARG A 323 11.92 9.19 -16.17
C ARG A 323 10.57 8.54 -16.48
N PHE A 324 10.16 7.55 -15.68
CA PHE A 324 8.92 6.83 -15.92
C PHE A 324 7.68 7.66 -15.58
N ALA A 325 7.75 8.47 -14.53
CA ALA A 325 6.65 9.36 -14.14
C ALA A 325 6.48 10.52 -15.14
N ASP A 326 7.59 11.08 -15.65
CA ASP A 326 7.57 12.17 -16.62
C ASP A 326 7.02 11.72 -17.99
N HIS A 327 7.25 10.47 -18.35
CA HIS A 327 6.75 9.86 -19.59
C HIS A 327 5.40 9.14 -19.42
N ALA A 328 4.86 9.06 -18.19
CA ALA A 328 3.61 8.36 -17.95
C ALA A 328 2.47 8.93 -18.80
N SER A 329 1.68 8.04 -19.39
CA SER A 329 0.54 8.36 -20.24
C SER A 329 -0.65 8.85 -19.41
N ILE A 330 -0.43 9.93 -18.63
CA ILE A 330 -1.38 10.47 -17.65
C ILE A 330 -2.59 11.17 -18.30
N LYS A 331 -2.66 11.22 -19.62
CA LYS A 331 -3.70 12.01 -20.32
C LYS A 331 -5.05 11.31 -20.39
N THR A 332 -5.11 9.99 -20.22
CA THR A 332 -6.35 9.23 -20.38
C THR A 332 -6.50 8.13 -19.34
N ALA A 333 -7.59 8.16 -18.60
CA ALA A 333 -8.02 7.05 -17.77
C ALA A 333 -8.30 5.79 -18.60
N TRP A 334 -8.44 4.64 -17.93
CA TRP A 334 -8.94 3.44 -18.60
C TRP A 334 -10.34 3.68 -19.19
N ASN A 335 -10.56 3.12 -20.38
CA ASN A 335 -11.90 3.05 -20.98
C ASN A 335 -12.61 1.79 -20.47
N TYR A 336 -13.01 1.83 -19.22
CA TYR A 336 -13.74 0.78 -18.53
C TYR A 336 -14.86 1.44 -17.72
N GLU A 337 -16.08 1.00 -17.93
CA GLU A 337 -17.25 1.54 -17.22
C GLU A 337 -17.59 0.65 -16.00
N PRO A 338 -17.95 1.25 -14.85
CA PRO A 338 -18.36 0.51 -13.66
C PRO A 338 -19.46 -0.51 -13.95
N GLY A 339 -19.29 -1.73 -13.40
CA GLY A 339 -20.24 -2.83 -13.57
C GLY A 339 -20.08 -3.66 -14.84
N SER A 340 -19.26 -3.24 -15.81
CA SER A 340 -19.09 -3.96 -17.08
C SER A 340 -18.38 -5.32 -16.93
N GLY A 341 -17.65 -5.55 -15.83
CA GLY A 341 -16.98 -6.83 -15.52
C GLY A 341 -17.86 -7.89 -14.86
N ASN A 342 -19.08 -7.54 -14.42
CA ASN A 342 -20.00 -8.48 -13.75
C ASN A 342 -20.81 -9.39 -14.72
N ALA A 343 -20.57 -9.29 -16.02
CA ALA A 343 -21.33 -10.00 -17.06
C ALA A 343 -20.62 -11.27 -17.59
N GLN A 344 -19.58 -11.78 -16.90
CA GLN A 344 -18.91 -13.03 -17.29
C GLN A 344 -18.75 -14.00 -16.13
#